data_a1a66f843a05a183ecd77f75b5fc2916
#
_entry.id   a1a66f843a05a183ecd77f75b5fc2916
#
_cell.length_a   1.000
_cell.length_b   1.000
_cell.length_c   1.000
_cell.angle_alpha   90.00
_cell.angle_beta   90.00
_cell.angle_gamma   90.00
#
_symmetry.space_group_name_H-M   'P 1'
#
loop_
_entity.id
_entity.type
_entity.pdbx_description
1 polymer ?
#
loop_
_entity_poly.entity_id
_entity_poly.type
_entity_poly.pdbx_seq_one_letter_code
_entity_poly.pdbx_strand_id
1 'polypeptide(L)'
;MTDTALTGQVHSLETFGLVDGPGVRCVVFLQGCKMRCRYCHNPETWSQQGGETWTAEDLFRKVYRYRNYWGKDGGLTVSGGEPLLQMEFVTEFFNLAKKKQVNTALDTSGNSFCLDPSYLERFDRLMDLTDLFLLDIKAVDASLHKQLTGQDNAGILALAHYLADHG
;
A
#
# COMPACT_ATOMS: atom_id res chain seq x y z
N MET A 1 14.08 19.55 19.62
CA MET A 1 14.19 18.47 18.63
C MET A 1 13.05 18.69 17.66
N THR A 2 13.31 19.12 16.44
CA THR A 2 12.28 19.24 15.39
C THR A 2 11.87 17.82 15.02
N ASP A 3 10.69 17.42 15.50
CA ASP A 3 10.01 16.21 15.03
C ASP A 3 9.78 16.41 13.55
N THR A 4 10.64 15.82 12.71
CA THR A 4 10.49 15.86 11.26
C THR A 4 9.31 14.97 10.94
N ALA A 5 8.16 15.59 10.65
CA ALA A 5 6.95 14.87 10.28
C ALA A 5 7.26 13.85 9.18
N LEU A 6 6.83 12.61 9.37
CA LEU A 6 7.02 11.54 8.41
C LEU A 6 6.26 11.86 7.12
N THR A 7 6.95 11.85 6.01
CA THR A 7 6.38 12.21 4.70
C THR A 7 6.39 11.05 3.73
N GLY A 8 5.42 11.03 2.82
CA GLY A 8 5.34 10.10 1.69
C GLY A 8 5.14 10.82 0.37
N GLN A 9 5.51 10.13 -0.70
CA GLN A 9 5.29 10.58 -2.07
C GLN A 9 4.00 9.97 -2.61
N VAL A 10 3.01 10.82 -2.86
CA VAL A 10 1.69 10.42 -3.37
C VAL A 10 1.60 10.78 -4.84
N HIS A 11 1.26 9.80 -5.67
CA HIS A 11 1.04 10.01 -7.10
C HIS A 11 -0.32 10.67 -7.34
N SER A 12 -1.38 10.07 -6.81
CA SER A 12 -2.76 10.54 -7.02
C SER A 12 -3.72 10.01 -5.96
N LEU A 13 -4.92 10.59 -5.95
CA LEU A 13 -6.02 10.19 -5.07
C LEU A 13 -7.25 9.89 -5.92
N GLU A 14 -7.88 8.74 -5.67
CA GLU A 14 -9.23 8.42 -6.15
C GLU A 14 -10.18 8.46 -4.96
N THR A 15 -11.16 9.36 -5.00
CA THR A 15 -12.02 9.60 -3.83
C THR A 15 -13.28 8.75 -3.79
N PHE A 16 -13.52 7.97 -4.86
CA PHE A 16 -14.72 7.15 -5.03
C PHE A 16 -14.41 5.81 -5.70
N GLY A 17 -13.34 5.12 -5.25
CA GLY A 17 -12.94 3.81 -5.75
C GLY A 17 -13.96 2.73 -5.39
N LEU A 18 -14.27 1.84 -6.36
CA LEU A 18 -15.24 0.77 -6.22
C LEU A 18 -14.63 -0.62 -6.47
N VAL A 19 -13.35 -0.68 -6.83
CA VAL A 19 -12.67 -1.93 -7.23
C VAL A 19 -11.44 -2.26 -6.37
N ASP A 20 -11.09 -1.37 -5.46
CA ASP A 20 -9.88 -1.47 -4.65
C ASP A 20 -10.18 -1.93 -3.21
N GLY A 21 -11.09 -2.87 -3.08
CA GLY A 21 -11.57 -3.43 -1.82
C GLY A 21 -13.08 -3.27 -1.62
N PRO A 22 -13.63 -3.72 -0.48
CA PRO A 22 -15.06 -3.69 -0.23
C PRO A 22 -15.59 -2.25 -0.01
N GLY A 23 -16.82 -2.03 -0.45
CA GLY A 23 -17.52 -0.75 -0.31
C GLY A 23 -16.93 0.37 -1.17
N VAL A 24 -17.28 1.60 -0.86
CA VAL A 24 -16.69 2.80 -1.48
C VAL A 24 -15.43 3.17 -0.73
N ARG A 25 -14.33 3.41 -1.44
CA ARG A 25 -13.03 3.69 -0.80
C ARG A 25 -12.40 4.97 -1.34
N CYS A 26 -11.67 5.64 -0.48
CA CYS A 26 -10.68 6.59 -0.96
C CYS A 26 -9.37 5.85 -1.16
N VAL A 27 -8.86 5.86 -2.39
CA VAL A 27 -7.63 5.17 -2.77
C VAL A 27 -6.49 6.18 -2.86
N VAL A 28 -5.40 5.90 -2.17
CA VAL A 28 -4.15 6.66 -2.21
C VAL A 28 -3.17 5.88 -3.06
N PHE A 29 -2.83 6.39 -4.22
CA PHE A 29 -1.80 5.82 -5.08
C PHE A 29 -0.44 6.43 -4.75
N LEU A 30 0.47 5.60 -4.22
CA LEU A 30 1.82 6.05 -3.87
C LEU A 30 2.75 6.03 -5.07
N GLN A 31 3.78 6.86 -5.02
CA GLN A 31 4.83 6.94 -6.01
C GLN A 31 5.93 5.91 -5.69
N GLY A 32 6.50 5.31 -6.73
CA GLY A 32 7.62 4.36 -6.65
C GLY A 32 7.20 2.90 -6.79
N CYS A 33 7.79 2.19 -7.74
CA CYS A 33 7.66 0.74 -7.91
C CYS A 33 8.93 0.17 -8.53
N LYS A 34 9.42 -0.95 -8.02
CA LYS A 34 10.58 -1.66 -8.59
C LYS A 34 10.20 -2.56 -9.76
N MET A 35 8.93 -2.97 -9.84
CA MET A 35 8.44 -3.81 -10.93
C MET A 35 8.24 -3.00 -12.21
N ARG A 36 8.25 -3.71 -13.34
CA ARG A 36 8.02 -3.17 -14.69
C ARG A 36 7.01 -4.05 -15.41
N CYS A 37 5.84 -4.21 -14.77
CA CYS A 37 4.78 -5.07 -15.28
C CYS A 37 4.36 -4.65 -16.69
N ARG A 38 4.34 -5.59 -17.62
CA ARG A 38 4.00 -5.33 -19.04
C ARG A 38 2.57 -4.83 -19.24
N TYR A 39 1.70 -5.06 -18.26
CA TYR A 39 0.29 -4.63 -18.22
C TYR A 39 0.01 -3.67 -17.05
N CYS A 40 1.01 -2.88 -16.63
CA CYS A 40 0.82 -1.90 -15.56
C CYS A 40 -0.21 -0.85 -15.98
N HIS A 41 -1.18 -0.60 -15.10
CA HIS A 41 -2.18 0.44 -15.30
C HIS A 41 -1.65 1.84 -14.96
N ASN A 42 -0.63 1.93 -14.08
CA ASN A 42 -0.08 3.19 -13.59
C ASN A 42 1.44 3.27 -13.80
N PRO A 43 1.96 3.21 -15.04
CA PRO A 43 3.41 3.23 -15.29
C PRO A 43 4.07 4.53 -14.83
N GLU A 44 3.31 5.61 -14.65
CA GLU A 44 3.78 6.89 -14.11
C GLU A 44 4.26 6.76 -12.66
N THR A 45 3.78 5.75 -11.93
CA THR A 45 4.21 5.48 -10.55
C THR A 45 5.54 4.73 -10.44
N TRP A 46 6.15 4.30 -11.54
CA TRP A 46 7.39 3.51 -11.51
C TRP A 46 8.57 4.26 -10.92
N SER A 47 8.70 5.54 -11.27
CA SER A 47 9.78 6.38 -10.72
C SER A 47 9.63 6.52 -9.21
N GLN A 48 10.73 6.45 -8.47
CA GLN A 48 10.75 6.81 -7.06
C GLN A 48 10.85 8.34 -6.86
N GLN A 49 11.09 9.07 -7.95
CA GLN A 49 11.10 10.53 -7.98
C GLN A 49 9.80 11.03 -8.60
N GLY A 50 9.19 12.01 -7.97
CA GLY A 50 7.92 12.59 -8.42
C GLY A 50 6.80 12.38 -7.40
N GLY A 51 5.58 12.64 -7.84
CA GLY A 51 4.44 12.72 -6.94
C GLY A 51 4.43 14.01 -6.12
N GLU A 52 3.49 14.12 -5.23
CA GLU A 52 3.34 15.22 -4.28
C GLU A 52 3.75 14.74 -2.89
N THR A 53 4.55 15.54 -2.18
CA THR A 53 4.98 15.22 -0.82
C THR A 53 3.88 15.55 0.17
N TRP A 54 3.45 14.56 0.94
CA TRP A 54 2.43 14.70 1.97
C TRP A 54 2.96 14.24 3.34
N THR A 55 2.55 14.93 4.41
CA THR A 55 2.57 14.32 5.75
C THR A 55 1.41 13.35 5.89
N ALA A 56 1.54 12.35 6.76
CA ALA A 56 0.45 11.40 7.01
C ALA A 56 -0.82 12.12 7.54
N GLU A 57 -0.63 13.13 8.40
CA GLU A 57 -1.72 13.92 8.97
C GLU A 57 -2.47 14.76 7.93
N ASP A 58 -1.74 15.47 7.04
CA ASP A 58 -2.37 16.29 6.01
C ASP A 58 -3.11 15.44 5.00
N LEU A 59 -2.51 14.32 4.59
CA LEU A 59 -3.15 13.35 3.72
C LEU A 59 -4.41 12.79 4.38
N PHE A 60 -4.31 12.33 5.63
CA PHE A 60 -5.46 11.79 6.36
C PHE A 60 -6.58 12.83 6.50
N ARG A 61 -6.25 14.06 6.86
CA ARG A 61 -7.21 15.16 6.96
C ARG A 61 -7.93 15.40 5.64
N LYS A 62 -7.21 15.33 4.51
CA LYS A 62 -7.79 15.49 3.18
C LYS A 62 -8.76 14.36 2.84
N VAL A 63 -8.33 13.09 2.97
CA VAL A 63 -9.16 11.94 2.56
C VAL A 63 -10.33 11.71 3.52
N TYR A 64 -10.18 12.01 4.81
CA TYR A 64 -11.24 11.86 5.81
C TYR A 64 -12.47 12.76 5.57
N ARG A 65 -12.34 13.78 4.73
CA ARG A 65 -13.48 14.62 4.29
C ARG A 65 -14.50 13.82 3.49
N TYR A 66 -14.10 12.72 2.87
CA TYR A 66 -14.95 11.85 2.05
C TYR A 66 -15.60 10.70 2.83
N ARG A 67 -15.39 10.59 4.14
CA ARG A 67 -15.86 9.50 4.98
C ARG A 67 -17.38 9.21 4.89
N ASN A 68 -18.20 10.23 4.61
CA ASN A 68 -19.64 10.07 4.48
C ASN A 68 -20.05 9.20 3.28
N TYR A 69 -19.17 9.03 2.30
CA TYR A 69 -19.40 8.18 1.12
C TYR A 69 -18.98 6.73 1.34
N TRP A 70 -18.18 6.41 2.36
CA TRP A 70 -17.62 5.07 2.57
C TRP A 70 -18.66 4.06 3.08
N GLY A 71 -19.77 4.53 3.66
CA GLY A 71 -20.75 3.65 4.29
C GLY A 71 -20.14 2.85 5.44
N LYS A 72 -20.69 1.67 5.69
CA LYS A 72 -20.20 0.77 6.76
C LYS A 72 -19.08 -0.18 6.32
N ASP A 73 -18.98 -0.45 5.02
CA ASP A 73 -18.06 -1.47 4.47
C ASP A 73 -16.86 -0.85 3.74
N GLY A 74 -16.90 0.46 3.48
CA GLY A 74 -15.83 1.18 2.80
C GLY A 74 -14.77 1.74 3.74
N GLY A 75 -13.84 2.52 3.20
CA GLY A 75 -12.74 3.09 3.97
C GLY A 75 -11.62 3.66 3.13
N LEU A 76 -10.39 3.37 3.53
CA LEU A 76 -9.17 3.78 2.85
C LEU A 76 -8.46 2.57 2.23
N THR A 77 -7.96 2.75 1.03
CA THR A 77 -6.99 1.82 0.40
C THR A 77 -5.72 2.58 0.07
N VAL A 78 -4.57 1.98 0.38
CA VAL A 78 -3.29 2.44 -0.13
C VAL A 78 -2.83 1.46 -1.19
N SER A 79 -2.54 1.97 -2.37
CA SER A 79 -2.14 1.27 -3.58
C SER A 79 -1.08 2.09 -4.33
N GLY A 80 -1.01 2.00 -5.65
CA GLY A 80 -0.20 2.87 -6.51
C GLY A 80 0.92 2.14 -7.19
N GLY A 81 2.17 2.54 -6.93
CA GLY A 81 3.36 1.80 -7.31
C GLY A 81 3.50 0.55 -6.44
N GLU A 82 4.30 0.64 -5.38
CA GLU A 82 4.44 -0.41 -4.37
C GLU A 82 4.44 0.23 -2.98
N PRO A 83 3.35 0.13 -2.22
CA PRO A 83 3.21 0.78 -0.91
C PRO A 83 4.28 0.38 0.11
N LEU A 84 4.77 -0.85 0.07
CA LEU A 84 5.79 -1.33 1.00
C LEU A 84 7.15 -0.64 0.82
N LEU A 85 7.36 0.13 -0.26
CA LEU A 85 8.53 1.01 -0.39
C LEU A 85 8.44 2.23 0.53
N GLN A 86 7.24 2.57 1.01
CA GLN A 86 6.97 3.70 1.89
C GLN A 86 6.28 3.23 3.19
N MET A 87 6.71 2.07 3.71
CA MET A 87 6.04 1.33 4.78
C MET A 87 5.77 2.18 6.03
N GLU A 88 6.76 2.97 6.48
CA GLU A 88 6.62 3.79 7.67
C GLU A 88 5.54 4.87 7.50
N PHE A 89 5.49 5.49 6.33
CA PHE A 89 4.46 6.48 5.99
C PHE A 89 3.07 5.83 5.98
N VAL A 90 2.94 4.65 5.37
CA VAL A 90 1.67 3.91 5.34
C VAL A 90 1.24 3.50 6.75
N THR A 91 2.19 3.06 7.58
CA THR A 91 1.93 2.69 8.98
C THR A 91 1.36 3.87 9.75
N GLU A 92 1.96 5.06 9.67
CA GLU A 92 1.42 6.24 10.36
C GLU A 92 0.08 6.69 9.77
N PHE A 93 -0.10 6.64 8.47
CA PHE A 93 -1.36 6.96 7.81
C PHE A 93 -2.49 6.02 8.27
N PHE A 94 -2.24 4.71 8.38
CA PHE A 94 -3.20 3.74 8.90
C PHE A 94 -3.43 3.89 10.41
N ASN A 95 -2.40 4.24 11.18
CA ASN A 95 -2.56 4.55 12.61
C ASN A 95 -3.56 5.70 12.83
N LEU A 96 -3.50 6.76 12.02
CA LEU A 96 -4.48 7.85 12.05
C LEU A 96 -5.88 7.38 11.67
N ALA A 97 -5.99 6.50 10.68
CA ALA A 97 -7.25 5.89 10.25
C ALA A 97 -7.88 5.05 11.38
N LYS A 98 -7.07 4.21 12.05
CA LYS A 98 -7.54 3.39 13.18
C LYS A 98 -8.01 4.21 14.37
N LYS A 99 -7.36 5.32 14.70
CA LYS A 99 -7.82 6.27 15.74
C LYS A 99 -9.21 6.81 15.44
N LYS A 100 -9.68 6.74 14.18
CA LYS A 100 -11.02 7.17 13.74
C LYS A 100 -11.92 5.99 13.35
N GLN A 101 -11.52 4.76 13.65
CA GLN A 101 -12.26 3.52 13.34
C GLN A 101 -12.55 3.37 11.82
N VAL A 102 -11.65 3.84 10.99
CA VAL A 102 -11.74 3.71 9.53
C VAL A 102 -11.15 2.37 9.11
N ASN A 103 -11.85 1.64 8.24
CA ASN A 103 -11.35 0.41 7.63
C ASN A 103 -10.18 0.73 6.68
N THR A 104 -9.13 -0.08 6.75
CA THR A 104 -7.89 0.08 6.00
C THR A 104 -7.62 -1.14 5.12
N ALA A 105 -7.25 -0.89 3.87
CA ALA A 105 -6.82 -1.93 2.94
C ALA A 105 -5.45 -1.57 2.34
N LEU A 106 -4.60 -2.56 2.19
CA LEU A 106 -3.31 -2.43 1.53
C LEU A 106 -3.30 -3.27 0.25
N ASP A 107 -3.21 -2.61 -0.89
CA ASP A 107 -3.05 -3.23 -2.20
C ASP A 107 -1.57 -3.22 -2.57
N THR A 108 -0.96 -4.38 -2.57
CA THR A 108 0.49 -4.55 -2.74
C THR A 108 0.82 -5.75 -3.61
N SER A 109 1.90 -5.65 -4.37
CA SER A 109 2.51 -6.81 -5.02
C SER A 109 3.41 -7.62 -4.07
N GLY A 110 3.81 -7.04 -2.93
CA GLY A 110 4.74 -7.67 -2.00
C GLY A 110 6.19 -7.75 -2.50
N ASN A 111 6.53 -7.09 -3.60
CA ASN A 111 7.86 -7.19 -4.22
C ASN A 111 9.01 -6.73 -3.30
N SER A 112 8.72 -5.90 -2.31
CA SER A 112 9.71 -5.40 -1.36
C SER A 112 9.80 -6.23 -0.07
N PHE A 113 8.94 -7.23 0.10
CA PHE A 113 8.89 -8.04 1.31
C PHE A 113 10.12 -8.94 1.45
N CYS A 114 10.63 -9.06 2.66
CA CYS A 114 11.69 -10.00 3.03
C CYS A 114 11.54 -10.46 4.47
N LEU A 115 12.14 -11.62 4.78
CA LEU A 115 12.10 -12.24 6.12
C LEU A 115 13.21 -11.74 7.06
N ASP A 116 13.82 -10.59 6.78
CA ASP A 116 14.77 -9.98 7.71
C ASP A 116 14.05 -9.54 9.00
N PRO A 117 14.56 -9.88 10.20
CA PRO A 117 13.89 -9.58 11.46
C PRO A 117 13.57 -8.09 11.65
N SER A 118 14.45 -7.19 11.22
CA SER A 118 14.22 -5.75 11.32
C SER A 118 13.15 -5.25 10.35
N TYR A 119 12.99 -5.94 9.21
CA TYR A 119 11.91 -5.67 8.27
C TYR A 119 10.58 -6.18 8.83
N LEU A 120 10.56 -7.40 9.37
CA LEU A 120 9.36 -8.01 9.94
C LEU A 120 8.80 -7.21 11.10
N GLU A 121 9.64 -6.72 12.02
CA GLU A 121 9.20 -5.84 13.11
C GLU A 121 8.42 -4.61 12.62
N ARG A 122 8.81 -4.03 11.50
CA ARG A 122 8.12 -2.88 10.90
C ARG A 122 6.86 -3.31 10.15
N PHE A 123 6.94 -4.45 9.46
CA PHE A 123 5.82 -4.99 8.71
C PHE A 123 4.68 -5.45 9.63
N ASP A 124 5.00 -6.09 10.76
CA ASP A 124 4.00 -6.53 11.75
C ASP A 124 3.22 -5.34 12.31
N ARG A 125 3.90 -4.21 12.57
CA ARG A 125 3.21 -2.98 12.96
C ARG A 125 2.24 -2.46 11.89
N LEU A 126 2.59 -2.57 10.62
CA LEU A 126 1.69 -2.23 9.52
C LEU A 126 0.54 -3.24 9.42
N MET A 127 0.84 -4.53 9.59
CA MET A 127 -0.14 -5.61 9.54
C MET A 127 -1.22 -5.44 10.61
N ASP A 128 -0.85 -5.09 11.85
CA ASP A 128 -1.79 -4.81 12.96
C ASP A 128 -2.76 -3.65 12.66
N LEU A 129 -2.39 -2.77 11.74
CA LEU A 129 -3.19 -1.60 11.33
C LEU A 129 -3.93 -1.82 10.01
N THR A 130 -3.84 -3.01 9.41
CA THR A 130 -4.40 -3.33 8.09
C THR A 130 -5.53 -4.33 8.22
N ASP A 131 -6.78 -3.95 7.87
CA ASP A 131 -7.92 -4.87 7.93
C ASP A 131 -7.98 -5.82 6.74
N LEU A 132 -7.41 -5.43 5.60
CA LEU A 132 -7.46 -6.22 4.37
C LEU A 132 -6.17 -6.06 3.58
N PHE A 133 -5.56 -7.17 3.21
CA PHE A 133 -4.50 -7.22 2.20
C PHE A 133 -5.08 -7.66 0.85
N LEU A 134 -4.84 -6.86 -0.18
CA LEU A 134 -5.05 -7.21 -1.58
C LEU A 134 -3.67 -7.55 -2.15
N LEU A 135 -3.30 -8.83 -2.11
CA LEU A 135 -2.00 -9.29 -2.58
C LEU A 135 -2.07 -9.68 -4.06
N ASP A 136 -1.38 -8.92 -4.89
CA ASP A 136 -1.35 -9.12 -6.34
C ASP A 136 -0.20 -10.03 -6.78
N ILE A 137 -0.46 -11.33 -6.84
CA ILE A 137 0.49 -12.32 -7.36
C ILE A 137 0.40 -12.36 -8.88
N LYS A 138 1.34 -11.72 -9.57
CA LYS A 138 1.35 -11.60 -11.05
C LYS A 138 1.54 -12.95 -11.76
N ALA A 139 2.37 -13.83 -11.21
CA ALA A 139 2.51 -15.23 -11.62
C ALA A 139 3.20 -16.04 -10.52
N VAL A 140 2.79 -17.28 -10.32
CA VAL A 140 3.44 -18.22 -9.38
C VAL A 140 4.73 -18.80 -9.97
N ASP A 141 4.73 -19.12 -11.29
CA ASP A 141 5.94 -19.54 -11.98
C ASP A 141 6.98 -18.40 -12.02
N ALA A 142 8.17 -18.66 -11.49
CA ALA A 142 9.22 -17.66 -11.34
C ALA A 142 9.73 -17.10 -12.68
N SER A 143 9.84 -17.95 -13.71
CA SER A 143 10.29 -17.54 -15.03
C SER A 143 9.27 -16.63 -15.71
N LEU A 144 8.00 -17.03 -15.67
CA LEU A 144 6.90 -16.23 -16.20
C LEU A 144 6.78 -14.91 -15.44
N HIS A 145 6.86 -14.94 -14.09
CA HIS A 145 6.83 -13.72 -13.29
C HIS A 145 7.91 -12.73 -13.71
N LYS A 146 9.16 -13.22 -13.86
CA LYS A 146 10.26 -12.37 -14.28
C LYS A 146 10.08 -11.79 -15.68
N GLN A 147 9.50 -12.57 -16.61
CA GLN A 147 9.17 -12.08 -17.96
C GLN A 147 8.09 -11.00 -17.94
N LEU A 148 7.10 -11.11 -17.05
CA LEU A 148 5.99 -10.17 -16.94
C LEU A 148 6.35 -8.89 -16.21
N THR A 149 7.24 -8.97 -15.19
CA THR A 149 7.43 -7.89 -14.21
C THR A 149 8.86 -7.35 -14.15
N GLY A 150 9.83 -8.08 -14.71
CA GLY A 150 11.25 -7.77 -14.61
C GLY A 150 11.91 -8.13 -13.27
N GLN A 151 11.14 -8.69 -12.32
CA GLN A 151 11.58 -9.05 -10.96
C GLN A 151 11.33 -10.53 -10.68
N ASP A 152 11.98 -11.09 -9.63
CA ASP A 152 11.62 -12.40 -9.11
C ASP A 152 10.37 -12.32 -8.20
N ASN A 153 9.81 -13.48 -7.86
CA ASN A 153 8.60 -13.58 -7.02
C ASN A 153 8.84 -14.20 -5.64
N ALA A 154 10.08 -14.44 -5.25
CA ALA A 154 10.36 -15.13 -3.98
C ALA A 154 9.83 -14.34 -2.76
N GLY A 155 10.04 -13.03 -2.72
CA GLY A 155 9.51 -12.16 -1.66
C GLY A 155 7.98 -12.12 -1.65
N ILE A 156 7.35 -12.11 -2.83
CA ILE A 156 5.89 -12.08 -2.97
C ILE A 156 5.26 -13.38 -2.42
N LEU A 157 5.82 -14.53 -2.77
CA LEU A 157 5.35 -15.82 -2.28
C LEU A 157 5.62 -15.99 -0.78
N ALA A 158 6.76 -15.48 -0.29
CA ALA A 158 7.06 -15.44 1.14
C ALA A 158 6.03 -14.58 1.90
N LEU A 159 5.63 -13.42 1.35
CA LEU A 159 4.57 -12.59 1.93
C LEU A 159 3.23 -13.33 1.97
N ALA A 160 2.86 -14.04 0.89
CA ALA A 160 1.62 -14.81 0.85
C ALA A 160 1.56 -15.86 1.99
N HIS A 161 2.66 -16.58 2.21
CA HIS A 161 2.78 -17.53 3.32
C HIS A 161 2.75 -16.81 4.68
N TYR A 162 3.51 -15.71 4.80
CA TYR A 162 3.55 -14.94 6.05
C TYR A 162 2.17 -14.43 6.46
N LEU A 163 1.40 -13.88 5.54
CA LEU A 163 0.03 -13.43 5.80
C LEU A 163 -0.92 -14.60 6.15
N ALA A 164 -0.74 -15.77 5.53
CA ALA A 164 -1.55 -16.95 5.85
C ALA A 164 -1.29 -17.50 7.25
N ASP A 165 -0.06 -17.34 7.76
CA ASP A 165 0.36 -17.87 9.07
C ASP A 165 0.09 -16.89 10.22
N HIS A 166 -0.04 -15.58 9.95
CA HIS A 166 -0.09 -14.52 10.97
C HIS A 166 -1.30 -13.59 10.85
N GLY A 167 -2.07 -13.67 9.75
CA GLY A 167 -3.21 -12.79 9.44
C GLY A 167 -4.59 -13.36 9.77
#